data_dc360e760ec962410cf155e4e63cc113
#
_entry.id   dc360e760ec962410cf155e4e63cc113
#
_cell.length_a   1.000
_cell.length_b   1.000
_cell.length_c   1.000
_cell.angle_alpha   90.00
_cell.angle_beta   90.00
_cell.angle_gamma   90.00
#
_symmetry.space_group_name_H-M   'P 1'
#
loop_
_entity.id
_entity.type
_entity.pdbx_description
1 polymer ?
#
loop_
_entity_poly.entity_id
_entity_poly.type
_entity_poly.pdbx_seq_one_letter_code
_entity_poly.pdbx_strand_id
1 'polypeptide(L)'
;MINALVVMGGLSLFLGLVLGFAAVRFKVEASPLVDKIDAILPQTQCGQCGYPGCRPYAEAIARGEADINQCPPGGEEGVRKLAELLGVEPKPLNAAHGVAKPKSVAVIDEKLCIGCTLCIQACPVDAIVGAAKQMHTVIASECTGCELCVPACPVDCI
;
A
#
# COMPACT_ATOMS: atom_id res chain seq x y z
N MET A 1 -15.70 -14.13 -44.04
CA MET A 1 -15.90 -12.89 -43.24
C MET A 1 -17.07 -13.02 -42.27
N ILE A 2 -18.28 -13.42 -42.72
CA ILE A 2 -19.47 -13.55 -41.85
C ILE A 2 -19.24 -14.49 -40.68
N ASN A 3 -18.61 -15.67 -40.87
CA ASN A 3 -18.32 -16.60 -39.78
C ASN A 3 -17.40 -16.01 -38.68
N ALA A 4 -16.42 -15.20 -39.07
CA ALA A 4 -15.54 -14.55 -38.10
C ALA A 4 -16.29 -13.48 -37.26
N LEU A 5 -17.18 -12.72 -37.88
CA LEU A 5 -18.03 -11.74 -37.19
C LEU A 5 -18.99 -12.44 -36.20
N VAL A 6 -19.59 -13.56 -36.60
CA VAL A 6 -20.51 -14.33 -35.74
C VAL A 6 -19.73 -14.92 -34.52
N VAL A 7 -18.55 -15.49 -34.78
CA VAL A 7 -17.73 -16.08 -33.70
C VAL A 7 -17.24 -14.99 -32.71
N MET A 8 -16.72 -13.87 -33.25
CA MET A 8 -16.26 -12.78 -32.40
C MET A 8 -17.40 -12.11 -31.63
N GLY A 9 -18.57 -11.91 -32.29
CA GLY A 9 -19.75 -11.37 -31.65
C GLY A 9 -20.30 -12.31 -30.56
N GLY A 10 -20.36 -13.60 -30.84
CA GLY A 10 -20.77 -14.61 -29.85
C GLY A 10 -19.84 -14.69 -28.66
N LEU A 11 -18.52 -14.66 -28.89
CA LEU A 11 -17.51 -14.69 -27.81
C LEU A 11 -17.57 -13.42 -26.93
N SER A 12 -17.69 -12.25 -27.55
CA SER A 12 -17.80 -10.98 -26.80
C SER A 12 -19.07 -10.90 -25.98
N LEU A 13 -20.20 -11.36 -26.53
CA LEU A 13 -21.46 -11.44 -25.78
C LEU A 13 -21.34 -12.39 -24.58
N PHE A 14 -20.80 -13.59 -24.80
CA PHE A 14 -20.59 -14.57 -23.72
C PHE A 14 -19.70 -14.04 -22.61
N LEU A 15 -18.53 -13.48 -22.97
CA LEU A 15 -17.62 -12.89 -21.99
C LEU A 15 -18.26 -11.71 -21.24
N GLY A 16 -19.00 -10.85 -21.95
CA GLY A 16 -19.73 -9.74 -21.35
C GLY A 16 -20.77 -10.21 -20.32
N LEU A 17 -21.52 -11.27 -20.64
CA LEU A 17 -22.50 -11.85 -19.71
C LEU A 17 -21.83 -12.48 -18.50
N VAL A 18 -20.73 -13.23 -18.69
CA VAL A 18 -19.97 -13.84 -17.59
C VAL A 18 -19.40 -12.77 -16.66
N LEU A 19 -18.75 -11.75 -17.22
CA LEU A 19 -18.19 -10.65 -16.44
C LEU A 19 -19.28 -9.82 -15.74
N GLY A 20 -20.38 -9.53 -16.41
CA GLY A 20 -21.52 -8.83 -15.82
C GLY A 20 -22.13 -9.62 -14.66
N PHE A 21 -22.33 -10.93 -14.84
CA PHE A 21 -22.79 -11.80 -13.77
C PHE A 21 -21.82 -11.83 -12.59
N ALA A 22 -20.51 -11.98 -12.85
CA ALA A 22 -19.48 -11.99 -11.84
C ALA A 22 -19.43 -10.66 -11.06
N ALA A 23 -19.52 -9.52 -11.75
CA ALA A 23 -19.54 -8.19 -11.14
C ALA A 23 -20.70 -8.00 -10.15
N VAL A 24 -21.87 -8.54 -10.47
CA VAL A 24 -23.04 -8.47 -9.59
C VAL A 24 -22.93 -9.50 -8.45
N ARG A 25 -22.50 -10.73 -8.77
CA ARG A 25 -22.45 -11.84 -7.79
C ARG A 25 -21.35 -11.67 -6.74
N PHE A 26 -20.19 -11.08 -7.14
CA PHE A 26 -19.03 -10.86 -6.29
C PHE A 26 -18.87 -9.40 -5.88
N LYS A 27 -19.95 -8.61 -5.94
CA LYS A 27 -19.92 -7.23 -5.47
C LYS A 27 -19.53 -7.21 -3.98
N VAL A 28 -18.36 -6.61 -3.70
CA VAL A 28 -17.93 -6.31 -2.33
C VAL A 28 -18.66 -5.04 -1.90
N GLU A 29 -19.48 -5.13 -0.88
CA GLU A 29 -20.12 -3.94 -0.29
C GLU A 29 -19.07 -3.18 0.50
N ALA A 30 -18.71 -2.00 0.02
CA ALA A 30 -17.85 -1.09 0.76
C ALA A 30 -18.63 -0.61 2.00
N SER A 31 -18.08 -0.85 3.18
CA SER A 31 -18.65 -0.29 4.41
C SER A 31 -18.44 1.23 4.42
N PRO A 32 -19.46 2.05 4.60
CA PRO A 32 -19.32 3.50 4.71
C PRO A 32 -18.34 3.93 5.82
N LEU A 33 -18.18 3.10 6.86
CA LEU A 33 -17.20 3.33 7.92
C LEU A 33 -15.77 3.17 7.42
N VAL A 34 -15.50 2.12 6.63
CA VAL A 34 -14.17 1.90 6.02
C VAL A 34 -13.78 3.08 5.14
N ASP A 35 -14.70 3.58 4.32
CA ASP A 35 -14.42 4.72 3.44
C ASP A 35 -14.10 6.00 4.23
N LYS A 36 -14.78 6.23 5.37
CA LYS A 36 -14.48 7.35 6.26
C LYS A 36 -13.11 7.21 6.95
N ILE A 37 -12.77 6.01 7.41
CA ILE A 37 -11.46 5.73 8.02
C ILE A 37 -10.36 5.91 6.97
N ASP A 38 -10.54 5.34 5.77
CA ASP A 38 -9.58 5.44 4.68
C ASP A 38 -9.31 6.89 4.24
N ALA A 39 -10.34 7.74 4.23
CA ALA A 39 -10.22 9.16 3.92
C ALA A 39 -9.40 9.96 4.95
N ILE A 40 -9.30 9.49 6.21
CA ILE A 40 -8.48 10.11 7.26
C ILE A 40 -7.02 9.69 7.12
N LEU A 41 -6.75 8.50 6.59
CA LEU A 41 -5.39 7.98 6.44
C LEU A 41 -4.59 8.76 5.39
N PRO A 42 -3.26 8.87 5.53
CA PRO A 42 -2.42 9.75 4.70
C PRO A 42 -2.22 9.27 3.25
N GLN A 43 -2.79 8.14 2.87
CA GLN A 43 -2.74 7.53 1.53
C GLN A 43 -1.31 7.32 0.98
N THR A 44 -0.32 7.21 1.85
CA THR A 44 1.08 6.97 1.47
C THR A 44 1.35 5.53 1.02
N GLN A 45 0.43 4.61 1.30
CA GLN A 45 0.53 3.16 0.95
C GLN A 45 1.85 2.51 1.41
N CYS A 46 2.47 3.03 2.49
CA CYS A 46 3.85 2.71 2.90
C CYS A 46 4.01 1.35 3.60
N GLY A 47 2.94 0.71 4.04
CA GLY A 47 3.00 -0.60 4.71
C GLY A 47 3.57 -0.62 6.13
N GLN A 48 4.00 0.51 6.71
CA GLN A 48 4.59 0.56 8.06
C GLN A 48 3.65 0.05 9.17
N CYS A 49 2.35 0.22 9.00
CA CYS A 49 1.34 -0.33 9.92
C CYS A 49 1.24 -1.86 9.91
N GLY A 50 1.98 -2.55 9.03
CA GLY A 50 1.92 -4.00 8.85
C GLY A 50 0.84 -4.47 7.88
N TYR A 51 0.09 -3.55 7.26
CA TYR A 51 -0.92 -3.84 6.24
C TYR A 51 -0.41 -3.44 4.85
N PRO A 52 -0.86 -4.12 3.77
CA PRO A 52 -0.36 -3.87 2.40
C PRO A 52 -0.88 -2.56 1.78
N GLY A 53 -1.42 -1.65 2.58
CA GLY A 53 -1.90 -0.34 2.14
C GLY A 53 -2.86 0.29 3.14
N CYS A 54 -3.29 1.53 2.86
CA CYS A 54 -4.17 2.28 3.76
C CYS A 54 -5.57 1.66 3.86
N ARG A 55 -6.15 1.22 2.74
CA ARG A 55 -7.48 0.61 2.73
C ARG A 55 -7.57 -0.71 3.51
N PRO A 56 -6.65 -1.69 3.38
CA PRO A 56 -6.63 -2.89 4.23
C PRO A 56 -6.50 -2.57 5.73
N TYR A 57 -5.72 -1.54 6.07
CA TYR A 57 -5.64 -1.07 7.45
C TYR A 57 -6.97 -0.46 7.92
N ALA A 58 -7.63 0.36 7.10
CA ALA A 58 -8.95 0.92 7.39
C ALA A 58 -10.01 -0.18 7.61
N GLU A 59 -9.97 -1.24 6.82
CA GLU A 59 -10.84 -2.41 6.97
C GLU A 59 -10.57 -3.16 8.28
N ALA A 60 -9.30 -3.34 8.65
CA ALA A 60 -8.91 -3.98 9.90
C ALA A 60 -9.35 -3.16 11.13
N ILE A 61 -9.22 -1.83 11.08
CA ILE A 61 -9.76 -0.93 12.12
C ILE A 61 -11.28 -1.08 12.22
N ALA A 62 -11.99 -1.06 11.10
CA ALA A 62 -13.45 -1.16 11.09
C ALA A 62 -13.96 -2.49 11.64
N ARG A 63 -13.18 -3.59 11.51
CA ARG A 63 -13.45 -4.91 12.09
C ARG A 63 -12.99 -5.05 13.55
N GLY A 64 -12.26 -4.06 14.09
CA GLY A 64 -11.65 -4.15 15.42
C GLY A 64 -10.43 -5.07 15.52
N GLU A 65 -9.83 -5.42 14.40
CA GLU A 65 -8.63 -6.28 14.32
C GLU A 65 -7.32 -5.49 14.45
N ALA A 66 -7.38 -4.17 14.22
CA ALA A 66 -6.24 -3.27 14.30
C ALA A 66 -6.56 -2.06 15.19
N ASP A 67 -5.57 -1.62 15.94
CA ASP A 67 -5.64 -0.37 16.71
C ASP A 67 -5.48 0.87 15.79
N ILE A 68 -6.03 2.01 16.20
CA ILE A 68 -6.02 3.26 15.43
C ILE A 68 -4.65 3.97 15.41
N ASN A 69 -3.69 3.52 16.22
CA ASN A 69 -2.39 4.17 16.48
C ASN A 69 -1.19 3.54 15.77
N GLN A 70 -1.42 2.75 14.72
CA GLN A 70 -0.36 2.00 14.01
C GLN A 70 0.15 2.71 12.75
N CYS A 71 -0.28 3.94 12.46
CA CYS A 71 0.08 4.67 11.25
C CYS A 71 1.07 5.82 11.55
N PRO A 72 2.41 5.64 11.43
CA PRO A 72 3.38 6.71 11.69
C PRO A 72 3.23 7.92 10.78
N PRO A 73 3.00 7.78 9.44
CA PRO A 73 2.80 8.93 8.58
C PRO A 73 1.52 9.73 8.89
N GLY A 74 0.50 9.08 9.48
CA GLY A 74 -0.72 9.75 9.94
C GLY A 74 -0.50 10.61 11.19
N GLY A 75 0.54 10.31 11.95
CA GLY A 75 0.89 11.01 13.18
C GLY A 75 -0.20 10.94 14.25
N GLU A 76 -0.01 11.68 15.33
CA GLU A 76 -1.01 11.78 16.40
C GLU A 76 -2.31 12.48 15.96
N GLU A 77 -2.21 13.36 14.97
CA GLU A 77 -3.38 14.02 14.38
C GLU A 77 -4.31 13.00 13.69
N GLY A 78 -3.74 12.05 12.96
CA GLY A 78 -4.50 10.94 12.37
C GLY A 78 -5.16 10.08 13.43
N VAL A 79 -4.43 9.72 14.50
CA VAL A 79 -4.99 8.96 15.63
C VAL A 79 -6.16 9.71 16.27
N ARG A 80 -6.03 11.02 16.49
CA ARG A 80 -7.08 11.84 17.08
C ARG A 80 -8.36 11.87 16.23
N LYS A 81 -8.21 12.05 14.92
CA LYS A 81 -9.36 12.04 13.98
C LYS A 81 -10.04 10.67 13.92
N LEU A 82 -9.24 9.58 13.94
CA LEU A 82 -9.80 8.22 13.99
C LEU A 82 -10.51 7.94 15.31
N ALA A 83 -9.94 8.40 16.42
CA ALA A 83 -10.56 8.28 17.75
C ALA A 83 -11.90 9.02 17.82
N GLU A 84 -11.96 10.25 17.28
CA GLU A 84 -13.19 11.04 17.19
C GLU A 84 -14.25 10.36 16.32
N LEU A 85 -13.85 9.84 15.14
CA LEU A 85 -14.77 9.13 14.24
C LEU A 85 -15.37 7.88 14.88
N LEU A 86 -14.56 7.13 15.65
CA LEU A 86 -14.94 5.85 16.23
C LEU A 86 -15.50 5.97 17.65
N GLY A 87 -15.44 7.17 18.27
CA GLY A 87 -15.88 7.40 19.64
C GLY A 87 -15.03 6.68 20.71
N VAL A 88 -13.74 6.51 20.44
CA VAL A 88 -12.78 5.86 21.35
C VAL A 88 -11.75 6.86 21.86
N GLU A 89 -11.09 6.54 22.97
CA GLU A 89 -10.01 7.39 23.49
C GLU A 89 -8.77 7.35 22.57
N PRO A 90 -8.15 8.51 22.27
CA PRO A 90 -6.93 8.56 21.49
C PRO A 90 -5.77 7.92 22.27
N LYS A 91 -5.01 7.07 21.61
CA LYS A 91 -3.81 6.42 22.17
C LYS A 91 -2.56 7.06 21.56
N PRO A 92 -1.41 7.10 22.25
CA PRO A 92 -0.15 7.52 21.63
C PRO A 92 0.22 6.59 20.47
N LEU A 93 0.95 7.11 19.48
CA LEU A 93 1.47 6.30 18.38
C LEU A 93 2.23 5.09 18.89
N ASN A 94 1.98 3.95 18.26
CA ASN A 94 2.67 2.71 18.61
C ASN A 94 4.08 2.69 18.00
N ALA A 95 5.09 2.86 18.83
CA ALA A 95 6.50 2.89 18.43
C ALA A 95 6.99 1.60 17.74
N ALA A 96 6.28 0.48 17.88
CA ALA A 96 6.60 -0.76 17.17
C ALA A 96 6.46 -0.64 15.65
N HIS A 97 5.61 0.28 15.17
CA HIS A 97 5.39 0.56 13.75
C HIS A 97 6.23 1.75 13.24
N GLY A 98 7.02 2.38 14.12
CA GLY A 98 7.85 3.54 13.81
C GLY A 98 7.35 4.82 14.46
N VAL A 99 8.03 5.92 14.14
CA VAL A 99 7.71 7.27 14.64
C VAL A 99 7.32 8.18 13.50
N ALA A 100 6.51 9.19 13.79
CA ALA A 100 6.19 10.22 12.80
C ALA A 100 7.48 10.99 12.44
N LYS A 101 7.85 10.94 11.16
CA LYS A 101 9.03 11.65 10.61
C LYS A 101 8.58 12.52 9.43
N PRO A 102 9.30 13.62 9.14
CA PRO A 102 9.10 14.32 7.89
C PRO A 102 9.40 13.40 6.70
N LYS A 103 8.75 13.63 5.56
CA LYS A 103 8.96 12.84 4.34
C LYS A 103 10.45 12.90 3.95
N SER A 104 11.09 11.76 3.91
CA SER A 104 12.45 11.54 3.44
C SER A 104 12.43 10.69 2.16
N VAL A 105 13.54 10.63 1.45
CA VAL A 105 13.72 9.79 0.27
C VAL A 105 14.93 8.90 0.52
N ALA A 106 14.79 7.60 0.26
CA ALA A 106 15.92 6.69 0.31
C ALA A 106 16.91 7.01 -0.82
N VAL A 107 18.20 6.92 -0.52
CA VAL A 107 19.28 7.10 -1.50
C VAL A 107 20.13 5.84 -1.48
N ILE A 108 20.37 5.25 -2.65
CA ILE A 108 21.23 4.07 -2.80
C ILE A 108 22.60 4.52 -3.30
N ASP A 109 23.67 4.14 -2.59
CA ASP A 109 25.02 4.27 -3.13
C ASP A 109 25.26 3.18 -4.19
N GLU A 110 25.14 3.59 -5.44
CA GLU A 110 25.26 2.70 -6.61
C GLU A 110 26.60 1.98 -6.68
N LYS A 111 27.67 2.56 -6.10
CA LYS A 111 29.01 1.95 -6.08
C LYS A 111 29.09 0.76 -5.13
N LEU A 112 28.31 0.78 -4.07
CA LEU A 112 28.27 -0.28 -3.06
C LEU A 112 27.16 -1.30 -3.38
N CYS A 113 26.23 -0.96 -4.26
CA CYS A 113 25.09 -1.81 -4.59
C CYS A 113 25.52 -3.07 -5.35
N ILE A 114 25.21 -4.25 -4.80
CA ILE A 114 25.54 -5.55 -5.39
C ILE A 114 24.44 -6.15 -6.27
N GLY A 115 23.31 -5.44 -6.43
CA GLY A 115 22.19 -5.92 -7.26
C GLY A 115 21.46 -7.14 -6.69
N CYS A 116 21.28 -7.23 -5.37
CA CYS A 116 20.63 -8.37 -4.70
C CYS A 116 19.11 -8.41 -4.81
N THR A 117 18.46 -7.34 -5.26
CA THR A 117 17.01 -7.13 -5.42
C THR A 117 16.16 -7.15 -4.14
N LEU A 118 16.74 -7.33 -2.96
CA LEU A 118 15.99 -7.39 -1.71
C LEU A 118 15.26 -6.08 -1.38
N CYS A 119 15.86 -4.94 -1.66
CA CYS A 119 15.22 -3.63 -1.48
C CYS A 119 14.01 -3.42 -2.40
N ILE A 120 14.02 -3.97 -3.63
CA ILE A 120 12.88 -3.94 -4.55
C ILE A 120 11.72 -4.73 -3.95
N GLN A 121 12.00 -5.94 -3.44
CA GLN A 121 10.98 -6.80 -2.82
C GLN A 121 10.40 -6.20 -1.53
N ALA A 122 11.20 -5.41 -0.80
CA ALA A 122 10.77 -4.75 0.42
C ALA A 122 9.99 -3.44 0.17
N CYS A 123 10.01 -2.91 -1.07
CA CYS A 123 9.38 -1.63 -1.38
C CYS A 123 7.88 -1.82 -1.68
N PRO A 124 6.96 -1.30 -0.84
CA PRO A 124 5.52 -1.49 -1.04
C PRO A 124 4.92 -0.61 -2.15
N VAL A 125 5.70 0.36 -2.66
CA VAL A 125 5.26 1.33 -3.68
C VAL A 125 6.07 1.24 -4.96
N ASP A 126 6.87 0.18 -5.14
CA ASP A 126 7.71 -0.06 -6.33
C ASP A 126 8.60 1.13 -6.74
N ALA A 127 9.04 1.92 -5.75
CA ALA A 127 9.86 3.10 -5.99
C ALA A 127 11.33 2.80 -6.31
N ILE A 128 11.75 1.53 -6.35
CA ILE A 128 13.14 1.12 -6.58
C ILE A 128 13.22 0.34 -7.89
N VAL A 129 14.04 0.83 -8.82
CA VAL A 129 14.30 0.17 -10.10
C VAL A 129 15.69 -0.44 -10.13
N GLY A 130 15.80 -1.57 -10.82
CA GLY A 130 17.03 -2.34 -10.97
C GLY A 130 16.74 -3.79 -11.35
N ALA A 131 17.78 -4.59 -11.42
CA ALA A 131 17.67 -6.02 -11.72
C ALA A 131 18.73 -6.81 -10.98
N ALA A 132 18.60 -8.13 -10.99
CA ALA A 132 19.60 -9.02 -10.40
C ALA A 132 21.00 -8.79 -11.01
N LYS A 133 22.01 -8.57 -10.15
CA LYS A 133 23.38 -8.22 -10.52
C LYS A 133 23.56 -6.88 -11.25
N GLN A 134 22.55 -5.99 -11.18
CA GLN A 134 22.62 -4.63 -11.66
C GLN A 134 22.42 -3.67 -10.48
N MET A 135 23.02 -2.49 -10.55
CA MET A 135 22.79 -1.47 -9.52
C MET A 135 21.31 -1.07 -9.45
N HIS A 136 20.87 -0.68 -8.27
CA HIS A 136 19.52 -0.18 -8.05
C HIS A 136 19.53 1.33 -7.85
N THR A 137 18.46 1.97 -8.24
CA THR A 137 18.24 3.41 -7.97
C THR A 137 16.82 3.66 -7.50
N VAL A 138 16.60 4.79 -6.82
CA VAL A 138 15.29 5.15 -6.25
C VAL A 138 14.62 6.20 -7.11
N ILE A 139 13.35 6.00 -7.45
CA ILE A 139 12.48 7.02 -8.05
C ILE A 139 11.97 7.91 -6.92
N ALA A 140 12.59 9.07 -6.75
CA ALA A 140 12.33 9.97 -5.61
C ALA A 140 10.87 10.45 -5.52
N SER A 141 10.16 10.63 -6.64
CA SER A 141 8.74 11.01 -6.69
C SER A 141 7.83 9.94 -6.07
N GLU A 142 8.17 8.67 -6.27
CA GLU A 142 7.39 7.52 -5.80
C GLU A 142 7.77 7.08 -4.39
N CYS A 143 8.97 7.45 -3.94
CA CYS A 143 9.45 7.06 -2.61
C CYS A 143 8.64 7.74 -1.50
N THR A 144 8.10 6.95 -0.58
CA THR A 144 7.32 7.42 0.57
C THR A 144 8.15 7.64 1.84
N GLY A 145 9.45 7.28 1.82
CA GLY A 145 10.34 7.42 2.98
C GLY A 145 10.05 6.44 4.12
N CYS A 146 9.45 5.29 3.82
CA CYS A 146 9.05 4.30 4.83
C CYS A 146 10.22 3.53 5.47
N GLU A 147 11.44 3.65 4.92
CA GLU A 147 12.68 3.02 5.41
C GLU A 147 12.68 1.46 5.40
N LEU A 148 11.65 0.79 4.85
CA LEU A 148 11.57 -0.67 4.81
C LEU A 148 12.68 -1.33 3.97
N CYS A 149 13.25 -0.60 3.02
CA CYS A 149 14.37 -1.07 2.20
C CYS A 149 15.72 -1.06 2.95
N VAL A 150 15.87 -0.22 3.99
CA VAL A 150 17.14 -0.06 4.73
C VAL A 150 17.54 -1.38 5.41
N PRO A 151 16.72 -2.00 6.28
CA PRO A 151 17.11 -3.25 6.94
C PRO A 151 17.17 -4.45 5.97
N ALA A 152 16.59 -4.33 4.77
CA ALA A 152 16.65 -5.37 3.76
C ALA A 152 17.98 -5.36 2.97
N CYS A 153 18.79 -4.31 3.08
CA CYS A 153 20.06 -4.18 2.37
C CYS A 153 21.18 -4.91 3.10
N PRO A 154 21.78 -5.98 2.52
CA PRO A 154 22.82 -6.76 3.19
C PRO A 154 24.20 -6.09 3.19
N VAL A 155 24.36 -4.98 2.46
CA VAL A 155 25.62 -4.24 2.32
C VAL A 155 25.52 -2.78 2.81
N ASP A 156 24.41 -2.44 3.46
CA ASP A 156 24.18 -1.10 4.05
C ASP A 156 24.44 0.07 3.08
N CYS A 157 24.03 -0.08 1.81
CA CYS A 157 24.24 0.95 0.79
C CYS A 157 23.04 1.90 0.61
N ILE A 158 22.00 1.84 1.48
CA ILE A 158 20.80 2.66 1.43
C ILE A 158 20.78 3.64 2.60
#